data_d0d9520f65159e30ee49f6cb722a1537
#
_entry.id   d0d9520f65159e30ee49f6cb722a1537
#
_cell.length_a   1.000
_cell.length_b   1.000
_cell.length_c   1.000
_cell.angle_alpha   90.00
_cell.angle_beta   90.00
_cell.angle_gamma   90.00
#
_symmetry.space_group_name_H-M   'P 1'
#
loop_
_entity.id
_entity.type
_entity.pdbx_description
1 polymer ?
#
loop_
_entity_poly.entity_id
_entity_poly.type
_entity_poly.pdbx_seq_one_letter_code
_entity_poly.pdbx_strand_id
1 'polypeptide(L)'
;MKSAKAKAVGLGGAVFVAVYVPAFIATALVRPRIELAIALIIAISLLIAIFLIFLFARGRSGFAEFGFRIPNSRYVGIAFALGLTLGLVAAFLNHLFPSKPPFDVSGFVPWKIGLYFIVGASVQEEVIFRGLIQSMVEERWAASFRICGISISVAVAFTAALFGLIHWEVGVAVALSAVMLGLVAGELRRRSGSLLPAIVVHSLFNCVGLAMR
;
A
#
# COMPACT_ATOMS: atom_id res chain seq x y z
N MET A 1 10.63 26.95 6.24
CA MET A 1 9.99 26.14 5.19
C MET A 1 10.76 24.86 4.83
N LYS A 2 12.06 24.89 4.52
CA LYS A 2 12.90 23.69 4.23
C LYS A 2 12.91 22.68 5.39
N SER A 3 13.00 23.13 6.65
CA SER A 3 13.01 22.28 7.85
C SER A 3 11.71 21.48 8.05
N ALA A 4 10.53 22.06 7.76
CA ALA A 4 9.25 21.36 7.91
C ALA A 4 9.07 20.23 6.88
N LYS A 5 9.54 20.42 5.65
CA LYS A 5 9.49 19.43 4.59
C LYS A 5 10.38 18.21 4.91
N ALA A 6 11.63 18.49 5.34
CA ALA A 6 12.55 17.44 5.77
C ALA A 6 12.00 16.64 6.96
N LYS A 7 11.36 17.33 7.92
CA LYS A 7 10.69 16.67 9.06
C LYS A 7 9.52 15.80 8.63
N ALA A 8 8.72 16.21 7.63
CA ALA A 8 7.60 15.41 7.12
C ALA A 8 8.08 14.09 6.49
N VAL A 9 9.07 14.17 5.61
CA VAL A 9 9.67 12.99 4.96
C VAL A 9 10.38 12.09 5.99
N GLY A 10 11.16 12.70 6.89
CA GLY A 10 11.85 11.98 7.96
C GLY A 10 10.89 11.23 8.87
N LEU A 11 9.76 11.85 9.25
CA LEU A 11 8.73 11.21 10.07
C LEU A 11 8.05 10.06 9.30
N GLY A 12 7.70 10.27 8.02
CA GLY A 12 7.13 9.22 7.18
C GLY A 12 8.06 8.01 7.05
N GLY A 13 9.36 8.25 6.85
CA GLY A 13 10.38 7.20 6.83
C GLY A 13 10.55 6.49 8.19
N ALA A 14 10.55 7.24 9.29
CA ALA A 14 10.65 6.66 10.64
C ALA A 14 9.44 5.78 10.96
N VAL A 15 8.24 6.20 10.61
CA VAL A 15 7.01 5.40 10.78
C VAL A 15 7.06 4.14 9.92
N PHE A 16 7.51 4.25 8.67
CA PHE A 16 7.72 3.10 7.80
C PHE A 16 8.65 2.06 8.45
N VAL A 17 9.81 2.48 8.95
CA VAL A 17 10.76 1.62 9.65
C VAL A 17 10.14 1.02 10.92
N ALA A 18 9.44 1.82 11.73
CA ALA A 18 8.81 1.37 12.96
C ALA A 18 7.73 0.30 12.72
N VAL A 19 7.04 0.35 11.59
CA VAL A 19 6.02 -0.65 11.22
C VAL A 19 6.65 -1.93 10.67
N TYR A 20 7.59 -1.80 9.71
CA TYR A 20 8.09 -2.96 8.98
C TYR A 20 9.22 -3.71 9.66
N VAL A 21 10.13 -3.03 10.38
CA VAL A 21 11.27 -3.71 11.01
C VAL A 21 10.83 -4.78 12.01
N PRO A 22 9.90 -4.53 12.97
CA PRO A 22 9.43 -5.58 13.85
C PRO A 22 8.74 -6.74 13.13
N ALA A 23 7.98 -6.43 12.08
CA ALA A 23 7.31 -7.44 11.27
C ALA A 23 8.32 -8.32 10.52
N PHE A 24 9.35 -7.73 9.91
CA PHE A 24 10.43 -8.48 9.25
C PHE A 24 11.26 -9.33 10.24
N ILE A 25 11.58 -8.82 11.42
CA ILE A 25 12.27 -9.59 12.45
C ILE A 25 11.45 -10.82 12.85
N ALA A 26 10.15 -10.63 13.15
CA ALA A 26 9.26 -11.72 13.50
C ALA A 26 9.15 -12.76 12.37
N THR A 27 9.08 -12.31 11.12
CA THR A 27 9.05 -13.17 9.94
C THR A 27 10.33 -13.98 9.79
N ALA A 28 11.49 -13.35 10.01
CA ALA A 28 12.79 -14.02 9.93
C ALA A 28 12.93 -15.17 10.92
N LEU A 29 12.38 -15.01 12.13
CA LEU A 29 12.41 -16.05 13.17
C LEU A 29 11.59 -17.30 12.81
N VAL A 30 10.58 -17.18 11.95
CA VAL A 30 9.70 -18.28 11.53
C VAL A 30 9.86 -18.63 10.05
N ARG A 31 10.90 -18.15 9.38
CA ARG A 31 11.13 -18.28 7.93
C ARG A 31 10.92 -19.69 7.37
N PRO A 32 11.26 -20.80 8.06
CA PRO A 32 10.97 -22.15 7.55
C PRO A 32 9.46 -22.44 7.41
N ARG A 33 8.60 -21.68 8.09
CA ARG A 33 7.14 -21.80 8.06
C ARG A 33 6.55 -20.63 7.26
N ILE A 34 6.63 -20.70 5.92
CA ILE A 34 6.29 -19.59 5.02
C ILE A 34 4.87 -19.04 5.26
N GLU A 35 3.88 -19.93 5.46
CA GLU A 35 2.50 -19.50 5.73
C GLU A 35 2.39 -18.68 7.02
N LEU A 36 3.05 -19.11 8.09
CA LEU A 36 3.08 -18.39 9.35
C LEU A 36 3.83 -17.05 9.19
N ALA A 37 4.91 -17.02 8.41
CA ALA A 37 5.67 -15.82 8.13
C ALA A 37 4.81 -14.76 7.42
N ILE A 38 4.02 -15.16 6.40
CA ILE A 38 3.09 -14.26 5.69
C ILE A 38 1.99 -13.76 6.64
N ALA A 39 1.40 -14.63 7.43
CA ALA A 39 0.37 -14.24 8.40
C ALA A 39 0.92 -13.25 9.43
N LEU A 40 2.13 -13.47 9.94
CA LEU A 40 2.77 -12.61 10.93
C LEU A 40 3.14 -11.23 10.36
N ILE A 41 3.69 -11.16 9.13
CA ILE A 41 4.01 -9.85 8.55
C ILE A 41 2.77 -9.00 8.37
N ILE A 42 1.66 -9.59 7.91
CA ILE A 42 0.38 -8.90 7.76
C ILE A 42 -0.16 -8.47 9.13
N ALA A 43 -0.24 -9.37 10.09
CA ALA A 43 -0.84 -9.09 11.39
C ALA A 43 -0.04 -8.07 12.19
N ILE A 44 1.28 -8.26 12.34
CA ILE A 44 2.13 -7.38 13.18
C ILE A 44 2.18 -5.98 12.60
N SER A 45 2.43 -5.84 11.29
CA SER A 45 2.51 -4.52 10.67
C SER A 45 1.17 -3.78 10.69
N LEU A 46 0.05 -4.48 10.48
CA LEU A 46 -1.28 -3.90 10.58
C LEU A 46 -1.61 -3.44 12.01
N LEU A 47 -1.31 -4.28 13.02
CA LEU A 47 -1.54 -3.94 14.42
C LEU A 47 -0.72 -2.72 14.84
N ILE A 48 0.57 -2.66 14.47
CA ILE A 48 1.41 -1.49 14.76
C ILE A 48 0.85 -0.24 14.06
N ALA A 49 0.45 -0.35 12.79
CA ALA A 49 -0.12 0.78 12.06
C ALA A 49 -1.42 1.30 12.70
N ILE A 50 -2.33 0.41 13.07
CA ILE A 50 -3.58 0.77 13.75
C ILE A 50 -3.28 1.42 15.11
N PHE A 51 -2.32 0.88 15.86
CA PHE A 51 -1.91 1.46 17.14
C PHE A 51 -1.33 2.87 16.98
N LEU A 52 -0.46 3.08 15.99
CA LEU A 52 0.07 4.42 15.69
C LEU A 52 -1.04 5.37 15.23
N ILE A 53 -1.96 4.92 14.37
CA ILE A 53 -3.14 5.72 13.99
C ILE A 53 -3.95 6.10 15.21
N PHE A 54 -4.20 5.17 16.13
CA PHE A 54 -4.91 5.44 17.38
C PHE A 54 -4.19 6.52 18.23
N LEU A 55 -2.86 6.43 18.36
CA LEU A 55 -2.08 7.44 19.11
C LEU A 55 -2.15 8.82 18.44
N PHE A 56 -2.03 8.88 17.12
CA PHE A 56 -2.06 10.15 16.38
C PHE A 56 -3.48 10.73 16.23
N ALA A 57 -4.51 9.88 16.25
CA ALA A 57 -5.90 10.32 16.22
C ALA A 57 -6.38 10.96 17.54
N ARG A 58 -5.69 10.69 18.65
CA ARG A 58 -5.95 11.32 19.94
C ARG A 58 -5.67 12.83 19.86
N GLY A 59 -6.64 13.66 19.98
CA GLY A 59 -6.53 15.12 19.87
C GLY A 59 -6.85 15.68 18.48
N ARG A 60 -7.40 14.88 17.58
CA ARG A 60 -7.86 15.26 16.24
C ARG A 60 -9.32 14.84 16.02
N SER A 61 -9.84 15.03 14.80
CA SER A 61 -11.17 14.56 14.39
C SER A 61 -11.28 13.02 14.30
N GLY A 62 -10.29 12.29 14.79
CA GLY A 62 -10.29 10.84 14.94
C GLY A 62 -9.87 10.07 13.69
N PHE A 63 -10.29 8.81 13.60
CA PHE A 63 -9.92 7.88 12.53
C PHE A 63 -10.32 8.33 11.11
N ALA A 64 -11.28 9.24 10.99
CA ALA A 64 -11.73 9.77 9.70
C ALA A 64 -10.61 10.47 8.91
N GLU A 65 -9.66 11.15 9.58
CA GLU A 65 -8.52 11.78 8.94
C GLU A 65 -7.55 10.78 8.32
N PHE A 66 -7.49 9.58 8.87
CA PHE A 66 -6.70 8.47 8.35
C PHE A 66 -7.44 7.64 7.29
N GLY A 67 -8.64 8.09 6.86
CA GLY A 67 -9.41 7.49 5.77
C GLY A 67 -10.42 6.44 6.19
N PHE A 68 -10.66 6.24 7.47
CA PHE A 68 -11.70 5.34 7.97
C PHE A 68 -13.05 6.02 7.90
N ARG A 69 -13.57 6.20 6.68
CA ARG A 69 -14.90 6.75 6.39
C ARG A 69 -15.48 6.09 5.14
N ILE A 70 -16.79 6.14 5.02
CA ILE A 70 -17.50 5.62 3.84
C ILE A 70 -17.30 6.61 2.68
N PRO A 71 -16.82 6.17 1.51
CA PRO A 71 -16.64 7.02 0.34
C PRO A 71 -17.95 7.20 -0.43
N ASN A 72 -17.95 8.17 -1.35
CA ASN A 72 -18.94 8.19 -2.42
C ASN A 72 -18.74 6.96 -3.33
N SER A 73 -19.84 6.27 -3.68
CA SER A 73 -19.85 5.04 -4.51
C SER A 73 -19.14 5.21 -5.85
N ARG A 74 -19.16 6.42 -6.43
CA ARG A 74 -18.42 6.75 -7.66
C ARG A 74 -16.94 6.38 -7.56
N TYR A 75 -16.29 6.65 -6.43
CA TYR A 75 -14.87 6.31 -6.25
C TYR A 75 -14.63 4.82 -6.16
N VAL A 76 -15.58 4.06 -5.64
CA VAL A 76 -15.51 2.58 -5.63
C VAL A 76 -15.61 2.04 -7.06
N GLY A 77 -16.54 2.57 -7.88
CA GLY A 77 -16.64 2.20 -9.31
C GLY A 77 -15.38 2.55 -10.11
N ILE A 78 -14.80 3.74 -9.89
CA ILE A 78 -13.52 4.12 -10.50
C ILE A 78 -12.39 3.18 -10.06
N ALA A 79 -12.33 2.85 -8.77
CA ALA A 79 -11.33 1.94 -8.22
C ALA A 79 -11.43 0.54 -8.85
N PHE A 80 -12.65 0.06 -9.07
CA PHE A 80 -12.90 -1.22 -9.73
C PHE A 80 -12.32 -1.25 -11.15
N ALA A 81 -12.67 -0.25 -11.97
CA ALA A 81 -12.17 -0.15 -13.34
C ALA A 81 -10.63 -0.03 -13.40
N LEU A 82 -10.05 0.86 -12.56
CA LEU A 82 -8.61 1.07 -12.51
C LEU A 82 -7.86 -0.15 -11.97
N GLY A 83 -8.42 -0.88 -11.00
CA GLY A 83 -7.80 -2.08 -10.43
C GLY A 83 -7.66 -3.19 -11.48
N LEU A 84 -8.70 -3.43 -12.27
CA LEU A 84 -8.66 -4.40 -13.37
C LEU A 84 -7.65 -3.95 -14.44
N THR A 85 -7.71 -2.69 -14.87
CA THR A 85 -6.80 -2.17 -15.89
C THR A 85 -5.33 -2.24 -15.47
N LEU A 86 -5.01 -1.77 -14.26
CA LEU A 86 -3.64 -1.82 -13.73
C LEU A 86 -3.17 -3.25 -13.51
N GLY A 87 -4.05 -4.16 -13.06
CA GLY A 87 -3.72 -5.57 -12.92
C GLY A 87 -3.35 -6.20 -14.26
N LEU A 88 -4.09 -5.92 -15.33
CA LEU A 88 -3.76 -6.39 -16.68
C LEU A 88 -2.44 -5.80 -17.20
N VAL A 89 -2.21 -4.50 -17.01
CA VAL A 89 -0.94 -3.85 -17.37
C VAL A 89 0.22 -4.48 -16.62
N ALA A 90 0.08 -4.72 -15.31
CA ALA A 90 1.12 -5.35 -14.50
C ALA A 90 1.39 -6.80 -14.93
N ALA A 91 0.35 -7.57 -15.22
CA ALA A 91 0.50 -8.94 -15.74
C ALA A 91 1.24 -8.94 -17.08
N PHE A 92 0.92 -8.02 -17.99
CA PHE A 92 1.62 -7.87 -19.25
C PHE A 92 3.10 -7.48 -19.04
N LEU A 93 3.39 -6.51 -18.17
CA LEU A 93 4.77 -6.13 -17.83
C LEU A 93 5.55 -7.31 -17.23
N ASN A 94 4.91 -8.08 -16.36
CA ASN A 94 5.55 -9.26 -15.75
C ASN A 94 5.77 -10.40 -16.77
N HIS A 95 4.94 -10.49 -17.81
CA HIS A 95 5.17 -11.40 -18.92
C HIS A 95 6.40 -10.99 -19.76
N LEU A 96 6.58 -9.68 -20.01
CA LEU A 96 7.75 -9.16 -20.74
C LEU A 96 9.03 -9.20 -19.91
N PHE A 97 8.94 -8.99 -18.60
CA PHE A 97 10.05 -8.92 -17.65
C PHE A 97 9.75 -9.85 -16.45
N PRO A 98 9.92 -11.16 -16.60
CA PRO A 98 9.58 -12.13 -15.58
C PRO A 98 10.26 -11.82 -14.24
N SER A 99 9.50 -11.87 -13.17
CA SER A 99 9.95 -11.68 -11.81
C SER A 99 9.97 -12.99 -11.03
N LYS A 100 10.80 -13.05 -9.99
CA LYS A 100 10.76 -14.18 -9.05
C LYS A 100 9.63 -13.95 -8.04
N PRO A 101 8.79 -14.95 -7.76
CA PRO A 101 7.81 -14.82 -6.70
C PRO A 101 8.54 -14.62 -5.35
N PRO A 102 8.05 -13.69 -4.49
CA PRO A 102 8.68 -13.42 -3.20
C PRO A 102 8.60 -14.61 -2.24
N PHE A 103 7.61 -15.47 -2.44
CA PHE A 103 7.38 -16.68 -1.66
C PHE A 103 6.99 -17.84 -2.56
N ASP A 104 7.43 -19.04 -2.20
CA ASP A 104 6.90 -20.27 -2.80
C ASP A 104 5.55 -20.58 -2.13
N VAL A 105 4.48 -20.44 -2.89
CA VAL A 105 3.10 -20.70 -2.46
C VAL A 105 2.52 -21.98 -3.11
N SER A 106 3.33 -22.78 -3.77
CA SER A 106 2.90 -23.96 -4.50
C SER A 106 2.15 -24.98 -3.62
N GLY A 107 2.48 -25.02 -2.33
CA GLY A 107 1.80 -25.88 -1.33
C GLY A 107 0.56 -25.24 -0.67
N PHE A 108 0.19 -24.01 -1.03
CA PHE A 108 -0.94 -23.34 -0.40
C PHE A 108 -2.25 -23.71 -1.09
N VAL A 109 -3.29 -23.92 -0.29
CA VAL A 109 -4.64 -24.06 -0.86
C VAL A 109 -5.10 -22.71 -1.44
N PRO A 110 -5.80 -22.69 -2.61
CA PRO A 110 -6.10 -21.46 -3.35
C PRO A 110 -6.81 -20.37 -2.53
N TRP A 111 -7.74 -20.75 -1.64
CA TRP A 111 -8.44 -19.74 -0.83
C TRP A 111 -7.52 -19.01 0.16
N LYS A 112 -6.46 -19.65 0.66
CA LYS A 112 -5.46 -18.99 1.53
C LYS A 112 -4.65 -17.96 0.75
N ILE A 113 -4.28 -18.28 -0.51
CA ILE A 113 -3.62 -17.32 -1.40
C ILE A 113 -4.52 -16.09 -1.58
N GLY A 114 -5.81 -16.30 -1.87
CA GLY A 114 -6.78 -15.22 -1.97
C GLY A 114 -6.89 -14.41 -0.68
N LEU A 115 -7.00 -15.07 0.48
CA LEU A 115 -7.10 -14.41 1.78
C LEU A 115 -5.85 -13.56 2.09
N TYR A 116 -4.66 -14.11 1.89
CA TYR A 116 -3.42 -13.41 2.23
C TYR A 116 -3.09 -12.27 1.27
N PHE A 117 -3.20 -12.48 -0.04
CA PHE A 117 -2.73 -11.50 -1.02
C PHE A 117 -3.83 -10.56 -1.52
N ILE A 118 -5.06 -11.05 -1.74
CA ILE A 118 -6.14 -10.19 -2.23
C ILE A 118 -6.73 -9.36 -1.09
N VAL A 119 -6.92 -9.95 0.10
CA VAL A 119 -7.54 -9.25 1.23
C VAL A 119 -6.48 -8.77 2.23
N GLY A 120 -5.69 -9.68 2.79
CA GLY A 120 -4.76 -9.38 3.89
C GLY A 120 -3.72 -8.32 3.53
N ALA A 121 -2.94 -8.56 2.48
CA ALA A 121 -1.91 -7.63 2.04
C ALA A 121 -2.51 -6.30 1.57
N SER A 122 -3.60 -6.34 0.75
CA SER A 122 -4.23 -5.11 0.27
C SER A 122 -4.75 -4.23 1.40
N VAL A 123 -5.39 -4.80 2.42
CA VAL A 123 -5.86 -4.02 3.58
C VAL A 123 -4.69 -3.50 4.41
N GLN A 124 -3.75 -4.37 4.75
CA GLN A 124 -2.60 -4.03 5.59
C GLN A 124 -1.76 -2.91 4.94
N GLU A 125 -1.42 -3.05 3.67
CA GLU A 125 -0.57 -2.08 2.98
C GLU A 125 -1.29 -0.75 2.76
N GLU A 126 -2.59 -0.74 2.42
CA GLU A 126 -3.32 0.51 2.27
C GLU A 126 -3.51 1.24 3.61
N VAL A 127 -3.71 0.53 4.72
CA VAL A 127 -3.75 1.14 6.07
C VAL A 127 -2.40 1.78 6.41
N ILE A 128 -1.28 1.12 6.10
CA ILE A 128 0.06 1.65 6.38
C ILE A 128 0.39 2.84 5.47
N PHE A 129 0.33 2.63 4.15
CA PHE A 129 0.82 3.64 3.20
C PHE A 129 -0.15 4.81 3.05
N ARG A 130 -1.46 4.54 2.88
CA ARG A 130 -2.46 5.58 2.59
C ARG A 130 -3.17 6.07 3.84
N GLY A 131 -3.43 5.18 4.79
CA GLY A 131 -3.99 5.56 6.09
C GLY A 131 -2.97 6.34 6.92
N LEU A 132 -1.85 5.73 7.25
CA LEU A 132 -0.90 6.29 8.21
C LEU A 132 0.11 7.24 7.56
N ILE A 133 1.00 6.74 6.68
CA ILE A 133 2.15 7.51 6.19
C ILE A 133 1.70 8.68 5.31
N GLN A 134 0.83 8.45 4.33
CA GLN A 134 0.33 9.50 3.44
C GLN A 134 -0.36 10.61 4.23
N SER A 135 -1.25 10.27 5.17
CA SER A 135 -1.97 11.26 5.99
C SER A 135 -1.01 12.12 6.82
N MET A 136 0.02 11.51 7.41
CA MET A 136 1.02 12.22 8.21
C MET A 136 1.91 13.15 7.38
N VAL A 137 2.28 12.73 6.16
CA VAL A 137 3.08 13.56 5.25
C VAL A 137 2.23 14.69 4.68
N GLU A 138 1.00 14.40 4.27
CA GLU A 138 0.08 15.37 3.66
C GLU A 138 -0.30 16.50 4.63
N GLU A 139 -0.49 16.19 5.91
CA GLU A 139 -0.71 17.19 6.96
C GLU A 139 0.44 18.19 7.09
N ARG A 140 1.67 17.73 6.95
CA ARG A 140 2.88 18.54 7.15
C ARG A 140 3.41 19.16 5.87
N TRP A 141 3.07 18.58 4.74
CA TRP A 141 3.54 19.02 3.43
C TRP A 141 2.44 18.85 2.36
N ALA A 142 1.42 19.69 2.47
CA ALA A 142 0.30 19.79 1.52
C ALA A 142 0.73 20.48 0.23
N ALA A 143 1.68 19.89 -0.51
CA ALA A 143 2.14 20.40 -1.80
C ALA A 143 1.78 19.41 -2.92
N SER A 144 1.65 19.94 -4.13
CA SER A 144 1.46 19.16 -5.34
C SER A 144 2.34 19.69 -6.47
N PHE A 145 2.61 18.83 -7.44
CA PHE A 145 3.29 19.17 -8.69
C PHE A 145 2.47 18.63 -9.86
N ARG A 146 2.73 19.13 -11.06
CA ARG A 146 2.01 18.70 -12.26
C ARG A 146 2.93 17.89 -13.17
N ILE A 147 2.43 16.74 -13.65
CA ILE A 147 3.05 15.94 -14.71
C ILE A 147 1.98 15.72 -15.78
N CYS A 148 2.25 16.10 -17.02
CA CYS A 148 1.33 15.95 -18.14
C CYS A 148 -0.10 16.46 -17.84
N GLY A 149 -0.20 17.62 -17.16
CA GLY A 149 -1.50 18.20 -16.78
C GLY A 149 -2.17 17.61 -15.54
N ILE A 150 -1.68 16.50 -15.01
CA ILE A 150 -2.21 15.83 -13.82
C ILE A 150 -1.50 16.36 -12.57
N SER A 151 -2.29 16.82 -11.58
CA SER A 151 -1.77 17.25 -10.29
C SER A 151 -1.63 16.06 -9.35
N ILE A 152 -0.41 15.81 -8.89
CA ILE A 152 -0.07 14.71 -7.95
C ILE A 152 0.40 15.34 -6.64
N SER A 153 -0.13 14.87 -5.51
CA SER A 153 0.34 15.27 -4.18
C SER A 153 1.75 14.72 -3.92
N VAL A 154 2.59 15.51 -3.27
CA VAL A 154 3.94 15.08 -2.84
C VAL A 154 3.83 13.88 -1.89
N ALA A 155 2.85 13.87 -0.99
CA ALA A 155 2.61 12.74 -0.09
C ALA A 155 2.27 11.45 -0.85
N VAL A 156 1.44 11.55 -1.90
CA VAL A 156 1.11 10.42 -2.78
C VAL A 156 2.36 9.91 -3.50
N ALA A 157 3.15 10.80 -4.11
CA ALA A 157 4.38 10.41 -4.80
C ALA A 157 5.41 9.75 -3.86
N PHE A 158 5.58 10.32 -2.66
CA PHE A 158 6.47 9.78 -1.64
C PHE A 158 6.06 8.37 -1.19
N THR A 159 4.77 8.17 -0.87
CA THR A 159 4.29 6.85 -0.43
C THR A 159 4.28 5.83 -1.56
N ALA A 160 4.03 6.25 -2.81
CA ALA A 160 4.14 5.38 -3.98
C ALA A 160 5.59 4.94 -4.23
N ALA A 161 6.57 5.84 -4.05
CA ALA A 161 7.98 5.48 -4.16
C ALA A 161 8.42 4.48 -3.07
N LEU A 162 8.01 4.71 -1.81
CA LEU A 162 8.26 3.74 -0.72
C LEU A 162 7.60 2.38 -1.02
N PHE A 163 6.39 2.40 -1.57
CA PHE A 163 5.66 1.19 -1.92
C PHE A 163 6.35 0.40 -3.04
N GLY A 164 6.88 1.08 -4.06
CA GLY A 164 7.72 0.43 -5.07
C GLY A 164 9.03 -0.12 -4.49
N LEU A 165 9.63 0.59 -3.55
CA LEU A 165 10.90 0.20 -2.93
C LEU A 165 10.81 -1.15 -2.18
N ILE A 166 9.73 -1.42 -1.45
CA ILE A 166 9.56 -2.72 -0.77
C ILE A 166 9.34 -3.89 -1.73
N HIS A 167 9.00 -3.60 -2.98
CA HIS A 167 8.80 -4.60 -4.03
C HIS A 167 10.03 -4.79 -4.94
N TRP A 168 11.10 -4.02 -4.69
CA TRP A 168 12.30 -4.02 -5.55
C TRP A 168 12.97 -5.40 -5.67
N GLU A 169 13.06 -6.14 -4.57
CA GLU A 169 13.70 -7.47 -4.53
C GLU A 169 12.95 -8.52 -5.37
N VAL A 170 11.65 -8.30 -5.63
CA VAL A 170 10.83 -9.20 -6.45
C VAL A 170 11.14 -9.04 -7.95
N GLY A 171 11.50 -7.81 -8.34
CA GLY A 171 11.86 -7.47 -9.72
C GLY A 171 11.41 -6.07 -10.14
N VAL A 172 12.10 -5.51 -11.11
CA VAL A 172 11.87 -4.13 -11.58
C VAL A 172 10.44 -3.93 -12.11
N ALA A 173 9.89 -4.90 -12.86
CA ALA A 173 8.52 -4.81 -13.37
C ALA A 173 7.50 -4.75 -12.22
N VAL A 174 7.70 -5.55 -11.17
CA VAL A 174 6.84 -5.55 -9.98
C VAL A 174 6.98 -4.23 -9.22
N ALA A 175 8.21 -3.73 -9.03
CA ALA A 175 8.44 -2.45 -8.36
C ALA A 175 7.78 -1.28 -9.11
N LEU A 176 7.91 -1.22 -10.43
CA LEU A 176 7.26 -0.19 -11.26
C LEU A 176 5.73 -0.31 -11.21
N SER A 177 5.18 -1.53 -11.28
CA SER A 177 3.76 -1.78 -11.14
C SER A 177 3.24 -1.37 -9.75
N ALA A 178 4.02 -1.61 -8.69
CA ALA A 178 3.72 -1.16 -7.34
C ALA A 178 3.73 0.38 -7.25
N VAL A 179 4.69 1.08 -7.87
CA VAL A 179 4.66 2.55 -7.94
C VAL A 179 3.39 3.04 -8.63
N MET A 180 3.02 2.46 -9.79
CA MET A 180 1.80 2.86 -10.52
C MET A 180 0.54 2.62 -9.66
N LEU A 181 0.41 1.45 -9.05
CA LEU A 181 -0.66 1.16 -8.09
C LEU A 181 -0.65 2.17 -6.95
N GLY A 182 0.54 2.48 -6.43
CA GLY A 182 0.78 3.44 -5.37
C GLY A 182 0.25 4.83 -5.65
N LEU A 183 0.51 5.33 -6.84
CA LEU A 183 0.03 6.64 -7.31
C LEU A 183 -1.49 6.66 -7.43
N VAL A 184 -2.08 5.63 -8.04
CA VAL A 184 -3.53 5.54 -8.24
C VAL A 184 -4.28 5.37 -6.91
N ALA A 185 -3.85 4.44 -6.07
CA ALA A 185 -4.45 4.20 -4.75
C ALA A 185 -4.33 5.45 -3.85
N GLY A 186 -3.17 6.12 -3.87
CA GLY A 186 -2.94 7.36 -3.13
C GLY A 186 -3.85 8.50 -3.58
N GLU A 187 -4.02 8.70 -4.88
CA GLU A 187 -4.94 9.73 -5.41
C GLU A 187 -6.42 9.38 -5.15
N LEU A 188 -6.81 8.11 -5.26
CA LEU A 188 -8.15 7.66 -4.88
C LEU A 188 -8.43 7.95 -3.40
N ARG A 189 -7.48 7.61 -2.51
CA ARG A 189 -7.57 7.92 -1.08
C ARG A 189 -7.70 9.42 -0.83
N ARG A 190 -6.86 10.23 -1.47
CA ARG A 190 -6.86 11.69 -1.32
C ARG A 190 -8.18 12.31 -1.78
N ARG A 191 -8.68 11.92 -2.95
CA ARG A 191 -9.90 12.50 -3.54
C ARG A 191 -11.19 12.01 -2.87
N SER A 192 -11.25 10.75 -2.45
CA SER A 192 -12.43 10.18 -1.78
C SER A 192 -12.48 10.47 -0.29
N GLY A 193 -11.34 10.78 0.30
CA GLY A 193 -11.16 10.86 1.74
C GLY A 193 -11.23 9.49 2.45
N SER A 194 -11.29 8.37 1.71
CA SER A 194 -11.52 7.01 2.25
C SER A 194 -10.47 6.02 1.80
N LEU A 195 -10.13 5.06 2.66
CA LEU A 195 -9.26 3.93 2.33
C LEU A 195 -9.94 2.91 1.41
N LEU A 196 -11.27 2.80 1.45
CA LEU A 196 -11.98 1.75 0.73
C LEU A 196 -11.68 1.72 -0.78
N PRO A 197 -11.70 2.84 -1.54
CA PRO A 197 -11.32 2.80 -2.95
C PRO A 197 -9.87 2.37 -3.19
N ALA A 198 -8.93 2.74 -2.30
CA ALA A 198 -7.54 2.31 -2.38
C ALA A 198 -7.42 0.80 -2.14
N ILE A 199 -8.13 0.25 -1.16
CA ILE A 199 -8.18 -1.19 -0.90
C ILE A 199 -8.80 -1.93 -2.09
N VAL A 200 -9.90 -1.44 -2.66
CA VAL A 200 -10.56 -2.07 -3.82
C VAL A 200 -9.65 -2.12 -5.05
N VAL A 201 -9.00 -1.01 -5.41
CA VAL A 201 -8.07 -0.99 -6.55
C VAL A 201 -6.92 -1.96 -6.35
N HIS A 202 -6.38 -2.04 -5.14
CA HIS A 202 -5.27 -2.92 -4.79
C HIS A 202 -5.70 -4.40 -4.79
N SER A 203 -6.83 -4.74 -4.17
CA SER A 203 -7.36 -6.10 -4.16
C SER A 203 -7.60 -6.64 -5.56
N LEU A 204 -8.17 -5.84 -6.46
CA LEU A 204 -8.40 -6.23 -7.85
C LEU A 204 -7.10 -6.36 -8.64
N PHE A 205 -6.15 -5.45 -8.43
CA PHE A 205 -4.80 -5.57 -8.99
C PHE A 205 -4.16 -6.91 -8.63
N ASN A 206 -4.19 -7.29 -7.35
CA ASN A 206 -3.66 -8.56 -6.87
C ASN A 206 -4.45 -9.77 -7.41
N CYS A 207 -5.77 -9.66 -7.49
CA CYS A 207 -6.64 -10.69 -8.05
C CYS A 207 -6.27 -11.01 -9.50
N VAL A 208 -6.15 -9.98 -10.35
CA VAL A 208 -5.72 -10.16 -11.76
C VAL A 208 -4.31 -10.71 -11.83
N GLY A 209 -3.37 -10.19 -11.04
CA GLY A 209 -1.99 -10.68 -11.01
C GLY A 209 -1.87 -12.15 -10.60
N LEU A 210 -2.74 -12.63 -9.71
CA LEU A 210 -2.78 -14.05 -9.33
C LEU A 210 -3.48 -14.93 -10.39
N ALA A 211 -4.52 -14.42 -11.04
CA ALA A 211 -5.25 -15.15 -12.08
C ALA A 211 -4.48 -15.33 -13.40
N MET A 212 -3.49 -14.45 -13.65
CA MET A 212 -2.69 -14.42 -14.87
C MET A 212 -1.32 -15.11 -14.73
N ARG A 213 -1.04 -15.73 -13.59
CA ARG A 213 0.16 -16.56 -13.34
C ARG A 213 -0.08 -17.99 -13.78
#